data_ef8032c76670ca451ce39dbc696fe24b
#
_entry.id   ef8032c76670ca451ce39dbc696fe24b
#
_cell.length_a   1.000
_cell.length_b   1.000
_cell.length_c   1.000
_cell.angle_alpha   90.00
_cell.angle_beta   90.00
_cell.angle_gamma   90.00
#
_symmetry.space_group_name_H-M   'P 1'
#
loop_
_entity.id
_entity.type
_entity.pdbx_description
1 polymer ?
#
loop_
_entity_poly.entity_id
_entity_poly.type
_entity_poly.pdbx_seq_one_letter_code
_entity_poly.pdbx_strand_id
1 'polypeptide(L)'
;SAASDVYKRQPANYGKVIWEKLLYPCKNIRMLICGHYCSTKGFVYNVGQRCDKNIAGKNVFQMMFNAQTEGGGWHGNGGDGWLRIMEFMPDGKTIKIKTFSPFFAISPTTEKYAWRTEEFDQFDIVLD
;
A
#
# COMPACT_ATOMS: atom_id res chain seq x y z
N SER A 1 9.28 -9.88 -15.05
CA SER A 1 10.59 -10.06 -14.40
C SER A 1 10.75 -11.51 -13.94
N ALA A 2 11.98 -11.99 -13.75
CA ALA A 2 12.25 -13.38 -13.31
C ALA A 2 11.50 -13.75 -12.02
N ALA A 3 11.28 -12.79 -11.12
CA ALA A 3 10.50 -12.99 -9.90
C ALA A 3 9.02 -13.31 -10.21
N SER A 4 8.40 -12.65 -11.18
CA SER A 4 7.00 -12.92 -11.53
C SER A 4 6.81 -14.29 -12.19
N ASP A 5 7.82 -14.81 -12.87
CA ASP A 5 7.76 -16.14 -13.50
C ASP A 5 7.92 -17.28 -12.50
N VAL A 6 8.66 -17.05 -11.42
CA VAL A 6 8.75 -18.00 -10.29
C VAL A 6 7.41 -18.10 -9.58
N TYR A 7 6.73 -16.96 -9.36
CA TYR A 7 5.42 -16.94 -8.71
C TYR A 7 4.30 -17.61 -9.52
N LYS A 8 4.37 -17.55 -10.85
CA LYS A 8 3.38 -18.22 -11.73
C LYS A 8 3.42 -19.74 -11.67
N ARG A 9 4.51 -20.34 -11.19
CA ARG A 9 4.71 -21.80 -11.12
C ARG A 9 4.40 -22.41 -9.75
N GLN A 10 4.13 -21.58 -8.74
CA GLN A 10 3.75 -22.04 -7.39
C GLN A 10 2.26 -21.79 -7.15
N PRO A 11 1.58 -22.66 -6.36
CA PRO A 11 0.22 -22.38 -5.91
C PRO A 11 0.21 -21.04 -5.18
N ALA A 12 -0.60 -20.10 -5.68
CA ALA A 12 -0.70 -18.78 -5.06
C ALA A 12 -1.25 -18.90 -3.63
N ASN A 13 -0.52 -18.36 -2.66
CA ASN A 13 -1.06 -18.18 -1.32
C ASN A 13 -1.98 -16.97 -1.34
N TYR A 14 -3.27 -17.21 -1.37
CA TYR A 14 -4.27 -16.15 -1.31
C TYR A 14 -4.23 -15.43 0.05
N GLY A 15 -4.60 -14.16 0.09
CA GLY A 15 -4.54 -13.33 1.30
C GLY A 15 -5.21 -13.98 2.52
N LYS A 16 -6.28 -14.76 2.32
CA LYS A 16 -6.93 -15.54 3.39
C LYS A 16 -5.98 -16.57 4.02
N VAL A 17 -5.23 -17.31 3.20
CA VAL A 17 -4.27 -18.32 3.68
C VAL A 17 -3.11 -17.66 4.42
N ILE A 18 -2.61 -16.52 3.93
CA ILE A 18 -1.57 -15.73 4.61
C ILE A 18 -2.10 -15.22 5.96
N TRP A 19 -3.33 -14.76 5.99
CA TRP A 19 -3.96 -14.34 7.23
C TRP A 19 -4.03 -15.49 8.24
N GLU A 20 -4.62 -16.61 7.86
CA GLU A 20 -4.87 -17.74 8.75
C GLU A 20 -3.59 -18.43 9.26
N LYS A 21 -2.58 -18.55 8.39
CA LYS A 21 -1.36 -19.30 8.71
C LYS A 21 -0.22 -18.45 9.26
N LEU A 22 -0.22 -17.14 9.00
CA LEU A 22 0.88 -16.26 9.38
C LEU A 22 0.42 -15.09 10.24
N LEU A 23 -0.49 -14.26 9.74
CA LEU A 23 -0.79 -12.99 10.42
C LEU A 23 -1.60 -13.19 11.69
N TYR A 24 -2.66 -14.01 11.63
CA TYR A 24 -3.52 -14.25 12.76
C TYR A 24 -2.81 -14.94 13.94
N PRO A 25 -2.02 -16.03 13.76
CA PRO A 25 -1.34 -16.68 14.88
C PRO A 25 -0.12 -15.91 15.41
N CYS A 26 0.46 -15.00 14.64
CA CYS A 26 1.65 -14.25 15.02
C CYS A 26 1.30 -13.00 15.84
N LYS A 27 1.55 -13.05 17.14
CA LYS A 27 1.25 -11.97 18.08
C LYS A 27 2.03 -10.66 17.83
N ASN A 28 3.19 -10.78 17.17
CA ASN A 28 4.12 -9.64 16.98
C ASN A 28 3.96 -8.94 15.63
N ILE A 29 3.19 -9.51 14.69
CA ILE A 29 2.93 -8.85 13.41
C ILE A 29 1.85 -7.80 13.64
N ARG A 30 2.17 -6.55 13.29
CA ARG A 30 1.29 -5.39 13.48
C ARG A 30 0.89 -4.75 12.17
N MET A 31 1.61 -5.06 11.09
CA MET A 31 1.37 -4.47 9.78
C MET A 31 1.70 -5.46 8.66
N LEU A 32 0.91 -5.42 7.60
CA LEU A 32 1.16 -6.04 6.32
C LEU A 32 1.08 -4.99 5.23
N ILE A 33 2.11 -4.90 4.41
CA ILE A 33 2.14 -4.02 3.23
C ILE A 33 2.23 -4.90 2.00
N CYS A 34 1.38 -4.63 1.02
CA CYS A 34 1.39 -5.35 -0.25
C CYS A 34 1.15 -4.40 -1.43
N GLY A 35 1.39 -4.91 -2.62
CA GLY A 35 1.21 -4.19 -3.88
C GLY A 35 0.95 -5.16 -5.02
N HIS A 36 1.31 -4.74 -6.24
CA HIS A 36 1.25 -5.53 -7.48
C HIS A 36 -0.15 -5.80 -8.03
N TYR A 37 -1.21 -5.71 -7.25
CA TYR A 37 -2.56 -5.80 -7.81
C TYR A 37 -2.83 -4.56 -8.68
N CYS A 38 -3.19 -4.79 -9.95
CA CYS A 38 -3.48 -3.77 -10.93
C CYS A 38 -4.88 -3.95 -11.48
N SER A 39 -5.72 -2.95 -11.28
CA SER A 39 -7.03 -2.81 -11.94
C SER A 39 -6.97 -1.69 -12.97
N THR A 40 -7.52 -1.92 -14.14
CA THR A 40 -7.67 -0.89 -15.18
C THR A 40 -8.87 0.04 -14.94
N LYS A 41 -9.65 -0.20 -13.87
CA LYS A 41 -10.84 0.59 -13.54
C LYS A 41 -10.54 1.93 -12.87
N GLY A 42 -9.30 2.14 -12.43
CA GLY A 42 -8.85 3.37 -11.79
C GLY A 42 -8.04 3.13 -10.52
N PHE A 43 -7.38 4.19 -10.04
CA PHE A 43 -6.45 4.13 -8.93
C PHE A 43 -7.08 3.63 -7.63
N VAL A 44 -8.31 4.04 -7.33
CA VAL A 44 -9.03 3.64 -6.11
C VAL A 44 -9.17 2.11 -5.94
N TYR A 45 -9.12 1.36 -7.05
CA TYR A 45 -9.16 -0.11 -7.00
C TYR A 45 -7.77 -0.74 -6.75
N ASN A 46 -6.72 0.06 -6.79
CA ASN A 46 -5.33 -0.37 -6.64
C ASN A 46 -4.76 0.03 -5.28
N VAL A 47 -5.59 0.63 -4.43
CA VAL A 47 -5.26 0.99 -3.06
C VAL A 47 -6.30 0.40 -2.11
N GLY A 48 -5.91 0.13 -0.88
CA GLY A 48 -6.83 -0.40 0.11
C GLY A 48 -6.19 -0.48 1.48
N GLN A 49 -7.04 -0.41 2.49
CA GLN A 49 -6.63 -0.60 3.88
C GLN A 49 -7.70 -1.37 4.65
N ARG A 50 -7.27 -2.17 5.58
CA ARG A 50 -8.14 -2.85 6.56
C ARG A 50 -7.37 -3.09 7.85
N CYS A 51 -8.11 -3.30 8.93
CA CYS A 51 -7.54 -3.64 10.21
C CYS A 51 -8.31 -4.83 10.79
N ASP A 52 -7.60 -5.89 11.16
CA ASP A 52 -8.17 -7.08 11.80
C ASP A 52 -7.38 -7.41 13.06
N LYS A 53 -8.01 -8.11 14.01
CA LYS A 53 -7.34 -8.53 15.24
C LYS A 53 -6.69 -9.90 15.07
N ASN A 54 -5.43 -10.01 15.52
CA ASN A 54 -4.73 -11.30 15.62
C ASN A 54 -5.20 -12.11 16.84
N ILE A 55 -4.64 -13.29 17.04
CA ILE A 55 -4.99 -14.20 18.14
C ILE A 55 -4.77 -13.58 19.54
N ALA A 56 -3.91 -12.58 19.66
CA ALA A 56 -3.67 -11.85 20.90
C ALA A 56 -4.61 -10.63 21.09
N GLY A 57 -5.59 -10.44 20.21
CA GLY A 57 -6.51 -9.31 20.23
C GLY A 57 -5.88 -7.98 19.76
N LYS A 58 -4.67 -8.04 19.22
CA LYS A 58 -3.92 -6.87 18.74
C LYS A 58 -4.29 -6.56 17.30
N ASN A 59 -4.34 -5.26 16.96
CA ASN A 59 -4.61 -4.80 15.62
C ASN A 59 -3.48 -5.17 14.65
N VAL A 60 -3.85 -5.66 13.47
CA VAL A 60 -2.95 -5.88 12.33
C VAL A 60 -3.46 -5.04 11.18
N PHE A 61 -2.75 -3.98 10.86
CA PHE A 61 -3.08 -3.07 9.76
C PHE A 61 -2.56 -3.66 8.45
N GLN A 62 -3.44 -3.77 7.46
CA GLN A 62 -3.12 -4.30 6.14
C GLN A 62 -3.33 -3.19 5.12
N MET A 63 -2.29 -2.87 4.36
CA MET A 63 -2.29 -1.80 3.39
C MET A 63 -1.81 -2.29 2.03
N MET A 64 -2.60 -2.02 1.00
CA MET A 64 -2.23 -2.24 -0.40
C MET A 64 -2.04 -0.89 -1.10
N PHE A 65 -0.98 -0.80 -1.89
CA PHE A 65 -0.72 0.37 -2.71
C PHE A 65 -0.06 -0.05 -4.03
N ASN A 66 -0.66 0.36 -5.16
CA ASN A 66 -0.08 0.22 -6.47
C ASN A 66 -0.54 1.35 -7.39
N ALA A 67 0.38 2.17 -7.84
CA ALA A 67 0.12 3.28 -8.76
C ALA A 67 0.41 2.93 -10.23
N GLN A 68 0.77 1.70 -10.55
CA GLN A 68 1.30 1.29 -11.86
C GLN A 68 0.35 1.58 -13.03
N THR A 69 -0.96 1.70 -12.78
CA THR A 69 -1.95 2.01 -13.82
C THR A 69 -2.20 3.52 -14.02
N GLU A 70 -1.62 4.37 -13.18
CA GLU A 70 -1.70 5.82 -13.34
C GLU A 70 -0.80 6.29 -14.50
N GLY A 71 -1.07 7.48 -15.02
CA GLY A 71 -0.23 8.09 -16.06
C GLY A 71 -0.18 7.33 -17.39
N GLY A 72 -1.28 6.67 -17.78
CA GLY A 72 -1.37 5.93 -19.04
C GLY A 72 -1.14 4.40 -18.90
N GLY A 73 -1.13 3.88 -17.69
CA GLY A 73 -1.06 2.44 -17.41
C GLY A 73 0.27 1.82 -17.87
N TRP A 74 0.18 0.62 -18.46
CA TRP A 74 1.35 -0.16 -18.89
C TRP A 74 2.22 0.53 -19.96
N HIS A 75 1.66 1.43 -20.73
CA HIS A 75 2.33 2.20 -21.78
C HIS A 75 2.62 3.65 -21.36
N GLY A 76 2.33 3.99 -20.11
CA GLY A 76 2.50 5.32 -19.56
C GLY A 76 3.86 5.56 -18.91
N ASN A 77 3.88 6.50 -18.01
CA ASN A 77 5.08 7.04 -17.38
C ASN A 77 5.47 6.36 -16.05
N GLY A 78 5.04 5.12 -15.83
CA GLY A 78 5.40 4.39 -14.62
C GLY A 78 4.59 4.81 -13.39
N GLY A 79 3.33 5.19 -13.57
CA GLY A 79 2.42 5.49 -12.47
C GLY A 79 2.55 6.89 -11.91
N ASP A 80 2.90 7.86 -12.73
CA ASP A 80 3.08 9.28 -12.36
C ASP A 80 4.05 9.49 -11.18
N GLY A 81 4.92 8.51 -10.92
CA GLY A 81 5.86 8.56 -9.81
C GLY A 81 5.23 8.52 -8.42
N TRP A 82 3.95 8.12 -8.30
CA TRP A 82 3.28 8.03 -7.01
C TRP A 82 3.96 7.02 -6.10
N LEU A 83 4.25 7.45 -4.87
CA LEU A 83 4.81 6.62 -3.81
C LEU A 83 4.06 6.87 -2.49
N ARG A 84 4.12 5.89 -1.60
CA ARG A 84 3.56 6.01 -0.26
C ARG A 84 4.66 6.23 0.77
N ILE A 85 4.51 7.29 1.55
CA ILE A 85 5.42 7.66 2.65
C ILE A 85 4.80 7.16 3.94
N MET A 86 5.61 6.51 4.77
CA MET A 86 5.26 6.10 6.12
C MET A 86 6.15 6.85 7.10
N GLU A 87 5.58 7.79 7.83
CA GLU A 87 6.28 8.59 8.82
C GLU A 87 5.99 8.06 10.22
N PHE A 88 6.98 7.44 10.85
CA PHE A 88 6.88 6.91 12.20
C PHE A 88 7.07 8.04 13.20
N MET A 89 6.05 8.29 14.00
CA MET A 89 6.05 9.39 14.95
C MET A 89 6.86 9.06 16.23
N PRO A 90 7.39 10.06 16.93
CA PRO A 90 8.19 9.86 18.15
C PRO A 90 7.45 9.19 19.31
N ASP A 91 6.12 9.16 19.28
CA ASP A 91 5.29 8.49 20.30
C ASP A 91 5.41 6.94 20.26
N GLY A 92 6.10 6.40 19.22
CA GLY A 92 6.30 4.98 19.03
C GLY A 92 5.04 4.19 18.65
N LYS A 93 3.94 4.87 18.35
CA LYS A 93 2.63 4.26 18.05
C LYS A 93 2.01 4.76 16.77
N THR A 94 2.13 6.05 16.49
CA THR A 94 1.49 6.68 15.34
C THR A 94 2.36 6.57 14.11
N ILE A 95 1.76 6.14 13.00
CA ILE A 95 2.39 6.11 11.67
C ILE A 95 1.50 6.93 10.75
N LYS A 96 2.03 8.04 10.24
CA LYS A 96 1.33 8.87 9.26
C LYS A 96 1.57 8.33 7.87
N ILE A 97 0.49 8.08 7.16
CA ILE A 97 0.53 7.62 5.76
C ILE A 97 0.22 8.80 4.87
N LYS A 98 1.10 9.04 3.88
CA LYS A 98 0.97 10.11 2.90
C LYS A 98 1.25 9.55 1.51
N THR A 99 0.61 10.11 0.48
CA THR A 99 0.84 9.74 -0.91
C THR A 99 1.38 10.95 -1.68
N PHE A 100 2.55 10.78 -2.27
CA PHE A 100 3.32 11.85 -2.89
C PHE A 100 3.86 11.43 -4.25
N SER A 101 3.92 12.37 -5.19
CA SER A 101 4.57 12.19 -6.48
C SER A 101 5.73 13.18 -6.65
N PRO A 102 6.99 12.72 -6.58
CA PRO A 102 8.13 13.55 -6.93
C PRO A 102 8.10 14.00 -8.40
N PHE A 103 7.49 13.21 -9.28
CA PHE A 103 7.33 13.57 -10.68
C PHE A 103 6.50 14.87 -10.86
N PHE A 104 5.40 15.00 -10.13
CA PHE A 104 4.62 16.25 -10.16
C PHE A 104 5.30 17.39 -9.40
N ALA A 105 6.08 17.09 -8.36
CA ALA A 105 6.72 18.10 -7.53
C ALA A 105 7.85 18.87 -8.22
N ILE A 106 8.48 18.32 -9.27
CA ILE A 106 9.62 18.95 -9.94
C ILE A 106 9.22 20.07 -10.92
N SER A 107 7.96 20.18 -11.29
CA SER A 107 7.48 21.19 -12.24
C SER A 107 6.56 22.20 -11.56
N PRO A 108 6.79 23.52 -11.70
CA PRO A 108 5.94 24.55 -11.13
C PRO A 108 4.47 24.48 -11.59
N THR A 109 4.21 23.91 -12.76
CA THR A 109 2.85 23.75 -13.29
C THR A 109 2.08 22.61 -12.64
N THR A 110 2.77 21.57 -12.14
CA THR A 110 2.18 20.36 -11.56
C THR A 110 2.40 20.20 -10.07
N GLU A 111 3.28 21.00 -9.47
CA GLU A 111 3.66 20.94 -8.04
C GLU A 111 2.43 20.91 -7.11
N LYS A 112 1.41 21.67 -7.41
CA LYS A 112 0.15 21.70 -6.63
C LYS A 112 -0.60 20.36 -6.60
N TYR A 113 -0.28 19.44 -7.49
CA TYR A 113 -0.86 18.10 -7.56
C TYR A 113 0.05 17.01 -6.99
N ALA A 114 1.20 17.36 -6.41
CA ALA A 114 2.20 16.42 -5.94
C ALA A 114 1.74 15.59 -4.72
N TRP A 115 0.71 16.02 -4.01
CA TRP A 115 0.15 15.34 -2.86
C TRP A 115 -1.27 14.87 -3.13
N ARG A 116 -1.58 13.63 -2.77
CA ARG A 116 -2.96 13.12 -2.71
C ARG A 116 -3.44 13.18 -1.26
N THR A 117 -4.66 13.69 -1.06
CA THR A 117 -5.23 13.94 0.27
C THR A 117 -6.57 13.24 0.49
N GLU A 118 -6.97 12.35 -0.43
CA GLU A 118 -8.15 11.50 -0.25
C GLU A 118 -7.98 10.60 0.98
N GLU A 119 -9.07 10.16 1.58
CA GLU A 119 -9.05 9.37 2.82
C GLU A 119 -8.26 8.05 2.73
N PHE A 120 -8.15 7.48 1.52
CA PHE A 120 -7.34 6.29 1.26
C PHE A 120 -5.89 6.61 0.88
N ASP A 121 -5.55 7.89 0.71
CA ASP A 121 -4.22 8.36 0.33
C ASP A 121 -3.47 9.03 1.48
N GLN A 122 -4.21 9.61 2.43
CA GLN A 122 -3.65 10.25 3.61
C GLN A 122 -4.45 9.85 4.86
N PHE A 123 -3.81 9.14 5.79
CA PHE A 123 -4.44 8.69 7.03
C PHE A 123 -3.39 8.33 8.08
N ASP A 124 -3.83 8.17 9.33
CA ASP A 124 -2.98 7.76 10.43
C ASP A 124 -3.30 6.32 10.84
N ILE A 125 -2.26 5.56 11.15
CA ILE A 125 -2.32 4.25 11.80
C ILE A 125 -1.85 4.43 13.23
N VAL A 126 -2.63 3.94 14.20
CA VAL A 126 -2.23 3.94 15.62
C VAL A 126 -2.10 2.50 16.10
N LEU A 127 -0.87 2.11 16.42
CA LEU A 127 -0.57 0.79 16.96
C LEU A 127 -0.99 0.69 18.43
N ASP A 128 -1.66 -0.38 18.81
CA ASP A 128 -2.10 -0.70 20.18
C ASP A 128 -1.12 -1.60 20.96
#